data_333ed0a558e9771ccb5f8a767973f848
#
_entry.id   333ed0a558e9771ccb5f8a767973f848
#
_cell.length_a   1.000
_cell.length_b   1.000
_cell.length_c   1.000
_cell.angle_alpha   90.00
_cell.angle_beta   90.00
_cell.angle_gamma   90.00
#
_symmetry.space_group_name_H-M   'P 1'
#
loop_
_entity.id
_entity.type
_entity.pdbx_description
1 polymer ?
#
loop_
_entity_poly.entity_id
_entity_poly.type
_entity_poly.pdbx_seq_one_letter_code
_entity_poly.pdbx_strand_id
1 'polypeptide(L)'
;MKTNIWLQPSDKPIAKKKPFFDFKNDSTAKDVKLALREGFKSIEHVKRYTTTGMGTDQGKLSNMHALGIIAETTGTNMGELGTTTFRPPYTPLTFGAIVGRNVGEFFDHTRKTAMHNWHVQNKAKFENVGQWKRAWYYPKNGETMFEAVQRESKAARESVGILDASTLGKIDIQGTDASEFLNRVYTNAWSKLAIGKCRYGLMLNEDGMVYDDGVTTRLGENHYIMTTTTGGAANVLTKLEDYIQTEWPELDVYLTTVTDHFSTISICGPNS
;
A
#
# COMPACT_ATOMS: atom_id res chain seq x y z
N MET A 1 -7.09 50.31 16.96
CA MET A 1 -7.47 48.89 16.88
C MET A 1 -6.50 48.22 15.97
N LYS A 2 -5.90 47.08 16.39
CA LYS A 2 -5.12 46.25 15.47
C LYS A 2 -6.12 45.55 14.54
N THR A 3 -6.07 45.85 13.25
CA THR A 3 -6.85 45.14 12.23
C THR A 3 -6.25 43.74 12.06
N ASN A 4 -7.07 42.71 12.13
CA ASN A 4 -6.65 41.35 11.80
C ASN A 4 -6.30 41.29 10.32
N ILE A 5 -5.19 40.65 9.99
CA ILE A 5 -4.75 40.47 8.61
C ILE A 5 -5.05 38.98 8.24
N TRP A 6 -6.05 38.81 7.37
CA TRP A 6 -6.46 37.47 6.89
C TRP A 6 -5.80 37.08 5.58
N LEU A 7 -5.29 38.08 4.84
CA LEU A 7 -4.55 37.88 3.61
C LEU A 7 -3.26 38.69 3.65
N GLN A 8 -2.13 38.05 3.40
CA GLN A 8 -0.83 38.71 3.40
C GLN A 8 -0.85 39.92 2.43
N PRO A 9 -0.53 41.13 2.89
CA PRO A 9 -0.42 42.31 2.04
C PRO A 9 0.60 42.10 0.89
N SER A 10 0.30 42.62 -0.29
CA SER A 10 1.20 42.50 -1.42
C SER A 10 0.77 43.45 -2.55
N ASP A 11 1.74 44.03 -3.25
CA ASP A 11 1.54 44.90 -4.40
C ASP A 11 1.02 44.18 -5.66
N LYS A 12 1.11 42.83 -5.68
CA LYS A 12 0.60 42.03 -6.80
C LYS A 12 -0.91 41.79 -6.66
N PRO A 13 -1.68 41.94 -7.75
CA PRO A 13 -3.09 41.56 -7.75
C PRO A 13 -3.32 40.13 -7.35
N ILE A 14 -4.40 39.85 -6.61
CA ILE A 14 -4.73 38.47 -6.14
C ILE A 14 -4.85 37.46 -7.30
N ALA A 15 -5.25 37.93 -8.50
CA ALA A 15 -5.34 37.10 -9.69
C ALA A 15 -3.98 36.47 -10.10
N LYS A 16 -2.86 37.14 -9.77
CA LYS A 16 -1.51 36.71 -10.09
C LYS A 16 -0.83 35.93 -8.96
N LYS A 17 -1.58 35.52 -7.93
CA LYS A 17 -1.07 34.80 -6.76
C LYS A 17 -1.86 33.52 -6.55
N LYS A 18 -1.31 32.59 -5.76
CA LYS A 18 -2.00 31.42 -5.22
C LYS A 18 -1.99 31.49 -3.69
N PRO A 19 -2.82 32.38 -3.09
CA PRO A 19 -2.86 32.54 -1.65
C PRO A 19 -3.66 31.38 -1.02
N PHE A 20 -3.02 30.23 -0.88
CA PHE A 20 -3.58 29.06 -0.24
C PHE A 20 -3.84 29.32 1.24
N PHE A 21 -4.95 28.83 1.76
CA PHE A 21 -5.25 28.80 3.17
C PHE A 21 -5.82 27.45 3.63
N ASP A 22 -6.36 26.64 2.73
CA ASP A 22 -6.72 25.25 2.97
C ASP A 22 -5.81 24.35 2.13
N PHE A 23 -4.78 23.81 2.78
CA PHE A 23 -3.74 22.99 2.13
C PHE A 23 -4.18 21.55 1.88
N LYS A 24 -5.33 21.12 2.43
CA LYS A 24 -5.84 19.77 2.19
C LYS A 24 -6.67 19.65 0.93
N ASN A 25 -7.29 20.77 0.52
CA ASN A 25 -8.11 20.85 -0.68
C ASN A 25 -7.60 21.90 -1.67
N ASP A 26 -6.38 22.41 -1.47
CA ASP A 26 -5.75 23.43 -2.31
C ASP A 26 -6.62 24.67 -2.54
N SER A 27 -7.52 24.99 -1.56
CA SER A 27 -8.39 26.14 -1.68
C SER A 27 -7.64 27.44 -1.41
N THR A 28 -7.88 28.42 -2.26
CA THR A 28 -7.23 29.73 -2.20
C THR A 28 -8.23 30.86 -1.85
N ALA A 29 -7.72 31.99 -1.38
CA ALA A 29 -8.54 33.19 -1.20
C ALA A 29 -9.21 33.66 -2.50
N LYS A 30 -8.67 33.30 -3.68
CA LYS A 30 -9.31 33.58 -4.97
C LYS A 30 -10.60 32.80 -5.14
N ASP A 31 -10.62 31.53 -4.73
CA ASP A 31 -11.80 30.67 -4.86
C ASP A 31 -12.92 31.18 -3.97
N VAL A 32 -12.60 31.60 -2.74
CA VAL A 32 -13.56 32.24 -1.85
C VAL A 32 -14.13 33.55 -2.47
N LYS A 33 -13.26 34.44 -3.00
CA LYS A 33 -13.70 35.67 -3.64
C LYS A 33 -14.50 35.41 -4.93
N LEU A 34 -14.19 34.35 -5.65
CA LEU A 34 -14.98 33.90 -6.80
C LEU A 34 -16.37 33.46 -6.37
N ALA A 35 -16.47 32.58 -5.36
CA ALA A 35 -17.76 32.14 -4.83
C ALA A 35 -18.65 33.31 -4.42
N LEU A 36 -18.09 34.29 -3.70
CA LEU A 36 -18.83 35.52 -3.30
C LEU A 36 -19.29 36.33 -4.49
N ARG A 37 -18.46 36.50 -5.53
CA ARG A 37 -18.80 37.21 -6.76
C ARG A 37 -19.93 36.50 -7.51
N GLU A 38 -19.99 35.18 -7.48
CA GLU A 38 -21.05 34.36 -8.07
C GLU A 38 -22.34 34.32 -7.23
N GLY A 39 -22.36 35.00 -6.09
CA GLY A 39 -23.56 35.21 -5.30
C GLY A 39 -23.73 34.25 -4.11
N PHE A 40 -22.76 33.41 -3.80
CA PHE A 40 -22.80 32.57 -2.62
C PHE A 40 -22.53 33.39 -1.36
N LYS A 41 -23.55 33.59 -0.53
CA LYS A 41 -23.47 34.42 0.70
C LYS A 41 -23.28 33.57 1.96
N SER A 42 -23.88 32.38 2.01
CA SER A 42 -23.78 31.48 3.16
C SER A 42 -22.41 30.83 3.19
N ILE A 43 -21.79 30.80 4.36
CA ILE A 43 -20.49 30.11 4.57
C ILE A 43 -20.56 28.62 4.20
N GLU A 44 -21.70 27.97 4.42
CA GLU A 44 -21.93 26.58 4.03
C GLU A 44 -21.95 26.35 2.51
N HIS A 45 -22.47 27.33 1.77
CA HIS A 45 -22.44 27.28 0.30
C HIS A 45 -21.05 27.60 -0.24
N VAL A 46 -20.35 28.59 0.32
CA VAL A 46 -18.95 28.89 -0.02
C VAL A 46 -18.07 27.67 0.26
N LYS A 47 -18.26 27.02 1.40
CA LYS A 47 -17.57 25.75 1.75
C LYS A 47 -17.75 24.69 0.67
N ARG A 48 -18.98 24.45 0.20
CA ARG A 48 -19.26 23.43 -0.82
C ARG A 48 -18.74 23.80 -2.19
N TYR A 49 -18.80 25.07 -2.54
CA TYR A 49 -18.30 25.55 -3.81
C TYR A 49 -16.77 25.47 -3.91
N THR A 50 -16.08 25.80 -2.82
CA THR A 50 -14.60 25.85 -2.77
C THR A 50 -13.95 24.60 -2.21
N THR A 51 -14.72 23.66 -1.68
CA THR A 51 -14.27 22.50 -0.87
C THR A 51 -13.52 22.86 0.41
N THR A 52 -13.49 24.15 0.80
CA THR A 52 -12.82 24.64 2.01
C THR A 52 -13.34 23.94 3.25
N GLY A 53 -12.45 23.41 4.07
CA GLY A 53 -12.80 22.73 5.32
C GLY A 53 -13.48 21.38 5.15
N MET A 54 -13.44 20.79 3.96
CA MET A 54 -14.00 19.46 3.66
C MET A 54 -13.00 18.32 3.81
N GLY A 55 -11.72 18.62 4.04
CA GLY A 55 -10.68 17.63 4.25
C GLY A 55 -10.81 16.88 5.58
N THR A 56 -9.88 15.99 5.85
CA THR A 56 -9.89 15.12 7.05
C THR A 56 -9.84 15.87 8.37
N ASP A 57 -9.31 17.10 8.39
CA ASP A 57 -9.29 17.98 9.57
C ASP A 57 -10.60 18.78 9.76
N GLN A 58 -11.54 18.68 8.80
CA GLN A 58 -12.82 19.39 8.82
C GLN A 58 -12.67 20.89 9.08
N GLY A 59 -11.64 21.49 8.52
CA GLY A 59 -11.40 22.93 8.58
C GLY A 59 -10.81 23.46 9.89
N LYS A 60 -10.29 22.62 10.77
CA LYS A 60 -9.63 23.08 12.01
C LYS A 60 -8.52 24.10 11.76
N LEU A 61 -7.81 23.96 10.65
CA LEU A 61 -6.72 24.88 10.26
C LEU A 61 -7.17 26.01 9.35
N SER A 62 -8.24 25.81 8.56
CA SER A 62 -8.59 26.70 7.44
C SER A 62 -9.85 27.55 7.67
N ASN A 63 -10.82 27.08 8.44
CA ASN A 63 -12.13 27.73 8.57
C ASN A 63 -12.06 29.18 9.05
N MET A 64 -11.20 29.49 10.02
CA MET A 64 -11.05 30.86 10.52
C MET A 64 -10.51 31.82 9.46
N HIS A 65 -9.60 31.34 8.61
CA HIS A 65 -9.08 32.14 7.50
C HIS A 65 -10.16 32.39 6.44
N ALA A 66 -10.94 31.34 6.10
CA ALA A 66 -12.06 31.49 5.17
C ALA A 66 -13.08 32.55 5.66
N LEU A 67 -13.48 32.43 6.93
CA LEU A 67 -14.40 33.40 7.55
C LEU A 67 -13.84 34.83 7.53
N GLY A 68 -12.56 35.00 7.87
CA GLY A 68 -11.88 36.28 7.82
C GLY A 68 -11.84 36.90 6.41
N ILE A 69 -11.53 36.10 5.40
CA ILE A 69 -11.52 36.53 3.99
C ILE A 69 -12.92 36.90 3.52
N ILE A 70 -13.97 36.17 3.91
CA ILE A 70 -15.36 36.48 3.59
C ILE A 70 -15.76 37.77 4.26
N ALA A 71 -15.53 37.91 5.56
CA ALA A 71 -15.85 39.11 6.35
C ALA A 71 -15.20 40.36 5.75
N GLU A 72 -13.91 40.30 5.45
CA GLU A 72 -13.18 41.42 4.81
C GLU A 72 -13.73 41.75 3.41
N THR A 73 -14.10 40.74 2.63
CA THR A 73 -14.58 40.93 1.25
C THR A 73 -16.01 41.50 1.22
N THR A 74 -16.85 41.08 2.16
CA THR A 74 -18.27 41.48 2.22
C THR A 74 -18.55 42.71 3.11
N GLY A 75 -17.58 43.13 3.92
CA GLY A 75 -17.75 44.16 4.95
C GLY A 75 -18.64 43.70 6.12
N THR A 76 -18.89 42.40 6.28
CA THR A 76 -19.73 41.82 7.33
C THR A 76 -18.89 41.49 8.57
N ASN A 77 -19.51 41.54 9.75
CA ASN A 77 -18.85 41.11 10.97
C ASN A 77 -18.66 39.56 10.91
N MET A 78 -17.47 39.09 11.23
CA MET A 78 -17.14 37.67 11.20
C MET A 78 -18.07 36.83 12.10
N GLY A 79 -18.53 37.38 13.25
CA GLY A 79 -19.47 36.70 14.13
C GLY A 79 -20.87 36.53 13.54
N GLU A 80 -21.26 37.36 12.57
CA GLU A 80 -22.56 37.25 11.90
C GLU A 80 -22.57 36.21 10.77
N LEU A 81 -21.41 35.83 10.25
CA LEU A 81 -21.30 34.84 9.20
C LEU A 81 -21.61 33.43 9.71
N GLY A 82 -21.50 33.20 11.01
CA GLY A 82 -21.57 31.85 11.60
C GLY A 82 -20.33 31.01 11.34
N THR A 83 -20.42 29.74 11.65
CA THR A 83 -19.36 28.78 11.44
C THR A 83 -19.80 27.65 10.50
N THR A 84 -18.84 27.01 9.84
CA THR A 84 -19.15 25.83 9.03
C THR A 84 -19.49 24.64 9.92
N THR A 85 -20.47 23.85 9.49
CA THR A 85 -20.77 22.57 10.13
C THR A 85 -19.77 21.51 9.68
N PHE A 86 -19.10 20.87 10.64
CA PHE A 86 -18.21 19.76 10.35
C PHE A 86 -18.99 18.44 10.32
N ARG A 87 -18.43 17.45 9.61
CA ARG A 87 -18.99 16.10 9.50
C ARG A 87 -18.18 15.09 10.31
N PRO A 88 -18.83 14.08 10.86
CA PRO A 88 -18.07 12.97 11.46
C PRO A 88 -17.28 12.17 10.37
N PRO A 89 -16.12 11.61 10.73
CA PRO A 89 -15.44 11.78 12.02
C PRO A 89 -14.67 13.10 12.07
N TYR A 90 -14.99 13.95 13.06
CA TYR A 90 -14.26 15.20 13.29
C TYR A 90 -12.83 14.97 13.80
N THR A 91 -12.64 13.90 14.55
CA THR A 91 -11.34 13.33 14.89
C THR A 91 -11.11 12.09 14.04
N PRO A 92 -9.95 11.92 13.40
CA PRO A 92 -9.67 10.72 12.62
C PRO A 92 -9.90 9.44 13.43
N LEU A 93 -10.65 8.51 12.86
CA LEU A 93 -10.95 7.21 13.45
C LEU A 93 -10.36 6.10 12.59
N THR A 94 -9.82 5.08 13.22
CA THR A 94 -9.43 3.84 12.55
C THR A 94 -10.64 2.98 12.23
N PHE A 95 -10.56 2.14 11.23
CA PHE A 95 -11.61 1.16 10.94
C PHE A 95 -11.87 0.25 12.13
N GLY A 96 -10.83 -0.13 12.88
CA GLY A 96 -10.99 -0.93 14.11
C GLY A 96 -11.83 -0.25 15.17
N ALA A 97 -11.70 1.08 15.34
CA ALA A 97 -12.54 1.84 16.27
C ALA A 97 -14.01 1.89 15.83
N ILE A 98 -14.27 1.98 14.51
CA ILE A 98 -15.63 1.98 13.95
C ILE A 98 -16.30 0.61 14.13
N VAL A 99 -15.57 -0.47 13.84
CA VAL A 99 -16.07 -1.86 13.99
C VAL A 99 -16.34 -2.19 15.45
N GLY A 100 -15.57 -1.63 16.38
CA GLY A 100 -15.71 -1.90 17.79
C GLY A 100 -15.33 -3.34 18.16
N ARG A 101 -16.15 -3.97 19.01
CA ARG A 101 -15.92 -5.34 19.52
C ARG A 101 -16.53 -6.44 18.64
N ASN A 102 -17.41 -6.10 17.73
CA ASN A 102 -18.08 -7.04 16.83
C ASN A 102 -17.19 -7.36 15.62
N VAL A 103 -16.05 -7.97 15.87
CA VAL A 103 -15.12 -8.42 14.83
C VAL A 103 -15.50 -9.86 14.43
N GLY A 104 -16.06 -10.01 13.24
CA GLY A 104 -16.31 -11.31 12.62
C GLY A 104 -15.11 -11.76 11.74
N GLU A 105 -15.30 -12.89 11.07
CA GLU A 105 -14.27 -13.50 10.21
C GLU A 105 -13.83 -12.62 9.03
N PHE A 106 -14.66 -11.66 8.61
CA PHE A 106 -14.34 -10.73 7.53
C PHE A 106 -13.52 -9.51 7.96
N PHE A 107 -13.37 -9.27 9.26
CA PHE A 107 -12.54 -8.18 9.77
C PHE A 107 -11.05 -8.46 9.57
N ASP A 108 -10.64 -9.69 9.87
CA ASP A 108 -9.30 -10.20 9.63
C ASP A 108 -9.43 -11.62 9.05
N HIS A 109 -9.67 -11.69 7.74
CA HIS A 109 -9.94 -12.96 7.08
C HIS A 109 -8.68 -13.83 6.98
N THR A 110 -8.87 -15.12 7.11
CA THR A 110 -7.82 -16.11 6.98
C THR A 110 -7.65 -16.53 5.51
N ARG A 111 -6.46 -16.32 4.96
CA ARG A 111 -6.07 -16.82 3.63
C ARG A 111 -5.61 -18.27 3.73
N LYS A 112 -6.03 -19.08 2.77
CA LYS A 112 -5.75 -20.51 2.73
C LYS A 112 -5.18 -20.88 1.36
N THR A 113 -4.21 -21.80 1.34
CA THR A 113 -3.69 -22.34 0.07
C THR A 113 -4.69 -23.33 -0.55
N ALA A 114 -4.54 -23.65 -1.82
CA ALA A 114 -5.35 -24.68 -2.48
C ALA A 114 -5.21 -26.05 -1.81
N MET A 115 -4.07 -26.32 -1.15
CA MET A 115 -3.81 -27.57 -0.42
C MET A 115 -4.30 -27.57 1.03
N HIS A 116 -4.92 -26.48 1.51
CA HIS A 116 -5.28 -26.35 2.92
C HIS A 116 -6.06 -27.54 3.47
N ASN A 117 -7.08 -28.00 2.74
CA ASN A 117 -7.90 -29.13 3.19
C ASN A 117 -7.10 -30.43 3.28
N TRP A 118 -6.15 -30.66 2.36
CA TRP A 118 -5.23 -31.79 2.43
C TRP A 118 -4.34 -31.71 3.68
N HIS A 119 -3.80 -30.54 3.99
CA HIS A 119 -3.03 -30.32 5.21
C HIS A 119 -3.82 -30.63 6.48
N VAL A 120 -5.09 -30.16 6.53
CA VAL A 120 -5.98 -30.46 7.66
C VAL A 120 -6.23 -31.96 7.81
N GLN A 121 -6.54 -32.65 6.70
CA GLN A 121 -6.76 -34.10 6.70
C GLN A 121 -5.52 -34.87 7.17
N ASN A 122 -4.33 -34.40 6.84
CA ASN A 122 -3.07 -34.97 7.27
C ASN A 122 -2.59 -34.44 8.65
N LYS A 123 -3.46 -33.78 9.39
CA LYS A 123 -3.21 -33.31 10.77
C LYS A 123 -2.06 -32.31 10.89
N ALA A 124 -1.79 -31.52 9.84
CA ALA A 124 -0.78 -30.49 9.90
C ALA A 124 -1.08 -29.50 11.04
N LYS A 125 -0.04 -29.04 11.68
CA LYS A 125 -0.08 -27.83 12.51
C LYS A 125 0.20 -26.63 11.61
N PHE A 126 -0.50 -25.52 11.90
CA PHE A 126 -0.41 -24.31 11.09
C PHE A 126 0.27 -23.20 11.87
N GLU A 127 1.00 -22.38 11.16
CA GLU A 127 1.44 -21.06 11.62
C GLU A 127 0.71 -19.96 10.86
N ASN A 128 0.62 -18.78 11.45
CA ASN A 128 0.12 -17.58 10.79
C ASN A 128 1.30 -16.78 10.23
N VAL A 129 1.28 -16.54 8.92
CA VAL A 129 2.21 -15.62 8.26
C VAL A 129 1.38 -14.52 7.63
N GLY A 130 1.24 -13.39 8.34
CA GLY A 130 0.20 -12.43 8.06
C GLY A 130 -1.16 -13.10 8.15
N GLN A 131 -1.98 -12.97 7.11
CA GLN A 131 -3.30 -13.60 7.03
C GLN A 131 -3.27 -15.05 6.54
N TRP A 132 -2.13 -15.55 6.09
CA TRP A 132 -2.01 -16.91 5.59
C TRP A 132 -1.94 -17.94 6.71
N LYS A 133 -2.72 -19.02 6.55
CA LYS A 133 -2.54 -20.28 7.29
C LYS A 133 -1.56 -21.15 6.49
N ARG A 134 -0.31 -21.21 6.95
CA ARG A 134 0.74 -22.02 6.35
C ARG A 134 0.93 -23.30 7.13
N ALA A 135 0.96 -24.45 6.44
CA ALA A 135 1.32 -25.71 7.08
C ALA A 135 2.76 -25.62 7.61
N TRP A 136 2.94 -25.94 8.89
CA TRP A 136 4.21 -25.79 9.58
C TRP A 136 4.93 -27.13 9.74
N TYR A 137 4.25 -28.11 10.34
CA TYR A 137 4.76 -29.47 10.52
C TYR A 137 3.63 -30.47 10.67
N TYR A 138 3.94 -31.79 10.55
CA TYR A 138 2.96 -32.89 10.63
C TYR A 138 3.32 -33.85 11.77
N PRO A 139 2.79 -33.63 12.98
CA PRO A 139 3.13 -34.48 14.12
C PRO A 139 2.53 -35.88 13.95
N LYS A 140 3.29 -36.92 14.30
CA LYS A 140 2.81 -38.26 14.55
C LYS A 140 2.35 -38.37 16.00
N ASN A 141 1.63 -39.45 16.32
CA ASN A 141 1.11 -39.65 17.68
C ASN A 141 2.22 -39.58 18.73
N GLY A 142 2.07 -38.68 19.70
CA GLY A 142 3.01 -38.54 20.81
C GLY A 142 4.24 -37.66 20.51
N GLU A 143 4.45 -37.22 19.26
CA GLU A 143 5.56 -36.33 18.92
C GLU A 143 5.35 -34.89 19.41
N THR A 144 6.37 -34.32 19.98
CA THR A 144 6.51 -32.88 20.17
C THR A 144 6.80 -32.21 18.83
N MET A 145 6.69 -30.88 18.76
CA MET A 145 7.05 -30.10 17.57
C MET A 145 8.52 -30.36 17.17
N PHE A 146 9.42 -30.39 18.13
CA PHE A 146 10.85 -30.56 17.86
C PHE A 146 11.14 -31.92 17.25
N GLU A 147 10.54 -33.00 17.77
CA GLU A 147 10.71 -34.38 17.23
C GLU A 147 10.12 -34.48 15.81
N ALA A 148 8.94 -33.89 15.57
CA ALA A 148 8.34 -33.89 14.25
C ALA A 148 9.21 -33.15 13.22
N VAL A 149 9.70 -31.96 13.57
CA VAL A 149 10.57 -31.15 12.70
C VAL A 149 11.90 -31.87 12.42
N GLN A 150 12.50 -32.49 13.43
CA GLN A 150 13.72 -33.27 13.23
C GLN A 150 13.52 -34.46 12.28
N ARG A 151 12.42 -35.19 12.45
CA ARG A 151 12.08 -36.32 11.57
C ARG A 151 11.85 -35.87 10.13
N GLU A 152 11.09 -34.76 9.93
CA GLU A 152 10.81 -34.22 8.60
C GLU A 152 12.07 -33.68 7.92
N SER A 153 12.92 -32.98 8.65
CA SER A 153 14.19 -32.47 8.14
C SER A 153 15.13 -33.60 7.76
N LYS A 154 15.19 -34.68 8.56
CA LYS A 154 15.98 -35.88 8.26
C LYS A 154 15.46 -36.57 6.99
N ALA A 155 14.14 -36.74 6.86
CA ALA A 155 13.53 -37.34 5.67
C ALA A 155 13.86 -36.57 4.40
N ALA A 156 13.78 -35.21 4.44
CA ALA A 156 14.15 -34.34 3.32
C ALA A 156 15.67 -34.46 2.97
N ARG A 157 16.55 -34.72 3.94
CA ARG A 157 17.98 -34.89 3.73
C ARG A 157 18.35 -36.28 3.16
N GLU A 158 17.62 -37.29 3.55
CA GLU A 158 17.93 -38.69 3.22
C GLU A 158 17.09 -39.24 2.04
N SER A 159 15.96 -38.58 1.73
CA SER A 159 15.04 -39.05 0.71
C SER A 159 14.44 -37.88 -0.07
N VAL A 160 13.16 -37.57 0.14
CA VAL A 160 12.44 -36.48 -0.52
C VAL A 160 11.52 -35.79 0.47
N GLY A 161 11.47 -34.46 0.38
CA GLY A 161 10.50 -33.60 1.08
C GLY A 161 9.60 -32.86 0.10
N ILE A 162 8.39 -32.60 0.52
CA ILE A 162 7.42 -31.77 -0.20
C ILE A 162 6.99 -30.62 0.72
N LEU A 163 7.02 -29.40 0.19
CA LEU A 163 6.61 -28.20 0.89
C LEU A 163 5.58 -27.44 0.04
N ASP A 164 4.44 -27.09 0.66
CA ASP A 164 3.50 -26.13 0.08
C ASP A 164 4.03 -24.72 0.26
N ALA A 165 4.60 -24.18 -0.82
CA ALA A 165 5.16 -22.82 -0.90
C ALA A 165 4.19 -21.83 -1.53
N SER A 166 2.88 -22.17 -1.62
CA SER A 166 1.87 -21.33 -2.29
C SER A 166 1.64 -19.97 -1.62
N THR A 167 2.07 -19.81 -0.37
CA THR A 167 1.96 -18.53 0.35
C THR A 167 3.00 -17.49 -0.06
N LEU A 168 4.08 -17.89 -0.76
CA LEU A 168 5.07 -16.96 -1.29
C LEU A 168 4.40 -15.97 -2.24
N GLY A 169 4.79 -14.69 -2.17
CA GLY A 169 4.34 -13.70 -3.14
C GLY A 169 4.78 -14.07 -4.54
N LYS A 170 3.95 -13.77 -5.54
CA LYS A 170 4.27 -13.96 -6.96
C LYS A 170 3.87 -12.73 -7.72
N ILE A 171 4.82 -12.17 -8.46
CA ILE A 171 4.63 -10.99 -9.28
C ILE A 171 4.99 -11.35 -10.71
N ASP A 172 4.05 -11.17 -11.61
CA ASP A 172 4.26 -11.25 -13.04
C ASP A 172 4.84 -9.93 -13.54
N ILE A 173 5.91 -10.00 -14.33
CA ILE A 173 6.65 -8.84 -14.84
C ILE A 173 6.76 -8.98 -16.34
N GLN A 174 6.19 -8.03 -17.06
CA GLN A 174 6.20 -7.98 -18.51
C GLN A 174 6.63 -6.61 -19.01
N GLY A 175 7.18 -6.55 -20.20
CA GLY A 175 7.59 -5.31 -20.87
C GLY A 175 8.94 -5.42 -21.51
N THR A 176 9.21 -4.57 -22.48
CA THR A 176 10.50 -4.61 -23.24
C THR A 176 11.69 -4.33 -22.33
N ASP A 177 11.49 -3.57 -21.24
CA ASP A 177 12.53 -3.21 -20.29
C ASP A 177 12.52 -4.06 -19.01
N ALA A 178 11.74 -5.17 -18.97
CA ALA A 178 11.60 -6.01 -17.78
C ALA A 178 12.97 -6.55 -17.28
N SER A 179 13.89 -6.91 -18.20
CA SER A 179 15.21 -7.39 -17.80
C SER A 179 16.09 -6.30 -17.20
N GLU A 180 16.02 -5.09 -17.74
CA GLU A 180 16.75 -3.91 -17.23
C GLU A 180 16.19 -3.50 -15.87
N PHE A 181 14.87 -3.45 -15.73
CA PHE A 181 14.21 -3.18 -14.45
C PHE A 181 14.68 -4.16 -13.36
N LEU A 182 14.67 -5.46 -13.65
CA LEU A 182 15.15 -6.47 -12.70
C LEU A 182 16.65 -6.31 -12.36
N ASN A 183 17.48 -5.87 -13.30
CA ASN A 183 18.89 -5.57 -13.04
C ASN A 183 19.08 -4.38 -12.08
N ARG A 184 18.16 -3.41 -12.08
CA ARG A 184 18.20 -2.27 -11.16
C ARG A 184 17.71 -2.63 -9.77
N VAL A 185 16.72 -3.53 -9.68
CA VAL A 185 16.07 -3.92 -8.42
C VAL A 185 16.88 -4.95 -7.63
N TYR A 186 17.52 -5.89 -8.32
CA TYR A 186 18.24 -6.99 -7.70
C TYR A 186 19.76 -6.88 -7.84
N THR A 187 20.47 -7.56 -6.98
CA THR A 187 21.95 -7.65 -7.03
C THR A 187 22.49 -8.52 -8.17
N ASN A 188 21.64 -9.20 -8.92
CA ASN A 188 22.01 -10.16 -9.96
C ASN A 188 21.80 -9.62 -11.38
N ALA A 189 22.48 -10.21 -12.38
CA ALA A 189 22.36 -9.84 -13.79
C ALA A 189 21.24 -10.65 -14.48
N TRP A 190 20.04 -10.12 -14.54
CA TRP A 190 18.85 -10.77 -15.11
C TRP A 190 18.84 -10.79 -16.64
N SER A 191 19.41 -9.80 -17.29
CA SER A 191 19.57 -9.74 -18.76
C SER A 191 20.33 -10.94 -19.33
N LYS A 192 21.19 -11.58 -18.51
CA LYS A 192 21.95 -12.79 -18.86
C LYS A 192 21.23 -14.09 -18.51
N LEU A 193 20.03 -14.05 -17.95
CA LEU A 193 19.26 -15.25 -17.64
C LEU A 193 18.61 -15.79 -18.90
N ALA A 194 18.89 -17.05 -19.25
CA ALA A 194 18.26 -17.67 -20.41
C ALA A 194 16.77 -17.94 -20.19
N ILE A 195 16.00 -17.94 -21.26
CA ILE A 195 14.56 -18.28 -21.24
C ILE A 195 14.40 -19.71 -20.68
N GLY A 196 13.41 -19.94 -19.84
CA GLY A 196 13.14 -21.20 -19.17
C GLY A 196 14.06 -21.48 -17.97
N LYS A 197 14.92 -20.54 -17.59
CA LYS A 197 15.78 -20.64 -16.41
C LYS A 197 15.29 -19.74 -15.29
N CYS A 198 15.65 -20.11 -14.06
CA CYS A 198 15.40 -19.32 -12.87
C CYS A 198 16.71 -18.96 -12.17
N ARG A 199 16.64 -17.94 -11.33
CA ARG A 199 17.76 -17.48 -10.51
C ARG A 199 17.24 -16.91 -9.21
N TYR A 200 17.89 -17.28 -8.12
CA TYR A 200 17.71 -16.65 -6.82
C TYR A 200 18.38 -15.27 -6.81
N GLY A 201 17.74 -14.28 -6.21
CA GLY A 201 18.23 -12.92 -6.10
C GLY A 201 17.92 -12.30 -4.76
N LEU A 202 18.75 -11.32 -4.39
CA LEU A 202 18.57 -10.46 -3.22
C LEU A 202 18.17 -9.05 -3.68
N MET A 203 17.12 -8.54 -3.07
CA MET A 203 16.70 -7.13 -3.19
C MET A 203 17.22 -6.37 -1.98
N LEU A 204 17.84 -5.23 -2.21
CA LEU A 204 18.40 -4.37 -1.16
C LEU A 204 17.64 -3.07 -1.06
N ASN A 205 17.67 -2.47 0.12
CA ASN A 205 17.33 -1.08 0.33
C ASN A 205 18.47 -0.14 -0.10
N GLU A 206 18.22 1.15 -0.08
CA GLU A 206 19.16 2.19 -0.43
C GLU A 206 20.37 2.26 0.50
N ASP A 207 20.24 1.76 1.73
CA ASP A 207 21.32 1.61 2.72
C ASP A 207 22.09 0.29 2.57
N GLY A 208 21.77 -0.53 1.57
CA GLY A 208 22.41 -1.82 1.28
C GLY A 208 21.96 -2.98 2.15
N MET A 209 20.96 -2.79 3.00
CA MET A 209 20.37 -3.87 3.81
C MET A 209 19.40 -4.70 2.97
N VAL A 210 19.32 -6.00 3.26
CA VAL A 210 18.39 -6.92 2.56
C VAL A 210 16.96 -6.50 2.83
N TYR A 211 16.24 -6.24 1.75
CA TYR A 211 14.81 -5.88 1.79
C TYR A 211 13.92 -7.11 1.61
N ASP A 212 14.19 -7.91 0.59
CA ASP A 212 13.51 -9.17 0.33
C ASP A 212 14.42 -10.08 -0.53
N ASP A 213 13.98 -11.32 -0.73
CA ASP A 213 14.66 -12.30 -1.57
C ASP A 213 13.64 -13.16 -2.30
N GLY A 214 14.09 -13.85 -3.33
CA GLY A 214 13.23 -14.76 -4.06
C GLY A 214 13.86 -15.35 -5.30
N VAL A 215 13.07 -16.16 -5.98
CA VAL A 215 13.45 -16.77 -7.24
C VAL A 215 12.69 -16.10 -8.37
N THR A 216 13.43 -15.62 -9.36
CA THR A 216 12.83 -15.06 -10.59
C THR A 216 13.10 -16.01 -11.75
N THR A 217 12.05 -16.35 -12.49
CA THR A 217 12.08 -17.21 -13.67
C THR A 217 11.83 -16.39 -14.92
N ARG A 218 12.64 -16.57 -15.96
CA ARG A 218 12.40 -15.98 -17.27
C ARG A 218 11.52 -16.90 -18.10
N LEU A 219 10.28 -16.50 -18.34
CA LEU A 219 9.29 -17.28 -19.11
C LEU A 219 9.38 -17.01 -20.62
N GLY A 220 9.74 -15.80 -20.99
CA GLY A 220 9.86 -15.35 -22.38
C GLY A 220 10.91 -14.27 -22.54
N GLU A 221 11.01 -13.69 -23.73
CA GLU A 221 11.97 -12.63 -24.00
C GLU A 221 11.78 -11.44 -23.05
N ASN A 222 10.55 -10.97 -22.91
CA ASN A 222 10.12 -9.83 -22.11
C ASN A 222 9.16 -10.20 -20.98
N HIS A 223 9.23 -11.45 -20.49
CA HIS A 223 8.28 -11.97 -19.50
C HIS A 223 9.02 -12.74 -18.40
N TYR A 224 8.78 -12.31 -17.17
CA TYR A 224 9.33 -12.91 -15.95
C TYR A 224 8.24 -13.15 -14.92
N ILE A 225 8.44 -14.13 -14.08
CA ILE A 225 7.69 -14.32 -12.83
C ILE A 225 8.68 -14.34 -11.67
N MET A 226 8.47 -13.48 -10.68
CA MET A 226 9.30 -13.45 -9.48
C MET A 226 8.52 -13.92 -8.27
N THR A 227 9.20 -14.56 -7.33
CA THR A 227 8.67 -14.85 -6.00
C THR A 227 9.24 -13.88 -4.98
N THR A 228 8.51 -13.66 -3.90
CA THR A 228 8.91 -12.87 -2.74
C THR A 228 8.68 -13.67 -1.47
N THR A 229 9.17 -13.20 -0.33
CA THR A 229 8.75 -13.77 0.95
C THR A 229 7.24 -13.59 1.14
N THR A 230 6.62 -14.48 1.91
CA THR A 230 5.16 -14.42 2.17
C THR A 230 4.75 -13.10 2.82
N GLY A 231 5.50 -12.67 3.83
CA GLY A 231 5.24 -11.44 4.57
C GLY A 231 5.59 -10.17 3.80
N GLY A 232 6.56 -10.24 2.88
CA GLY A 232 7.04 -9.12 2.08
C GLY A 232 6.22 -8.84 0.82
N ALA A 233 5.36 -9.76 0.39
CA ALA A 233 4.72 -9.71 -0.94
C ALA A 233 4.07 -8.36 -1.30
N ALA A 234 3.28 -7.80 -0.41
CA ALA A 234 2.61 -6.52 -0.64
C ALA A 234 3.61 -5.34 -0.67
N ASN A 235 4.55 -5.32 0.26
CA ASN A 235 5.54 -4.25 0.37
C ASN A 235 6.49 -4.25 -0.84
N VAL A 236 6.91 -5.44 -1.30
CA VAL A 236 7.73 -5.56 -2.51
C VAL A 236 6.98 -5.02 -3.71
N LEU A 237 5.73 -5.44 -3.94
CA LEU A 237 4.95 -4.92 -5.07
C LEU A 237 4.83 -3.40 -5.01
N THR A 238 4.46 -2.84 -3.86
CA THR A 238 4.36 -1.39 -3.66
C THR A 238 5.68 -0.68 -3.98
N LYS A 239 6.82 -1.20 -3.51
CA LYS A 239 8.14 -0.63 -3.80
C LYS A 239 8.47 -0.68 -5.30
N LEU A 240 8.15 -1.78 -5.96
CA LEU A 240 8.38 -1.92 -7.41
C LEU A 240 7.49 -0.97 -8.22
N GLU A 241 6.23 -0.81 -7.83
CA GLU A 241 5.30 0.15 -8.44
C GLU A 241 5.77 1.60 -8.23
N ASP A 242 6.28 1.93 -7.04
CA ASP A 242 6.85 3.23 -6.75
C ASP A 242 8.04 3.52 -7.68
N TYR A 243 8.95 2.57 -7.85
CA TYR A 243 10.10 2.73 -8.74
C TYR A 243 9.73 3.02 -10.20
N ILE A 244 8.75 2.29 -10.76
CA ILE A 244 8.33 2.54 -12.15
C ILE A 244 7.50 3.81 -12.32
N GLN A 245 6.92 4.34 -11.24
CA GLN A 245 6.14 5.57 -11.30
C GLN A 245 6.97 6.83 -11.01
N THR A 246 8.02 6.73 -10.20
CA THR A 246 8.77 7.88 -9.71
C THR A 246 10.24 7.91 -10.18
N GLU A 247 10.95 6.78 -10.04
CA GLU A 247 12.38 6.74 -10.32
C GLU A 247 12.70 6.43 -11.79
N TRP A 248 11.92 5.51 -12.40
CA TRP A 248 12.17 5.03 -13.76
C TRP A 248 10.91 5.00 -14.63
N PRO A 249 10.18 6.13 -14.73
CA PRO A 249 8.93 6.21 -15.47
C PRO A 249 9.10 6.03 -16.99
N GLU A 250 10.34 6.04 -17.48
CA GLU A 250 10.67 5.81 -18.89
C GLU A 250 10.68 4.33 -19.28
N LEU A 251 10.72 3.41 -18.30
CA LEU A 251 10.78 1.97 -18.57
C LEU A 251 9.40 1.41 -18.95
N ASP A 252 9.39 0.64 -20.03
CA ASP A 252 8.20 -0.14 -20.45
C ASP A 252 8.12 -1.44 -19.64
N VAL A 253 7.52 -1.36 -18.46
CA VAL A 253 7.37 -2.46 -17.50
C VAL A 253 5.98 -2.47 -16.89
N TYR A 254 5.37 -3.65 -16.82
CA TYR A 254 4.07 -3.90 -16.23
C TYR A 254 4.20 -4.94 -15.12
N LEU A 255 3.66 -4.62 -13.95
CA LEU A 255 3.68 -5.47 -12.76
C LEU A 255 2.27 -5.93 -12.41
N THR A 256 2.10 -7.22 -12.15
CA THR A 256 0.82 -7.78 -11.73
C THR A 256 1.02 -8.82 -10.63
N THR A 257 0.33 -8.66 -9.50
CA THR A 257 0.33 -9.71 -8.49
C THR A 257 -0.45 -10.93 -8.99
N VAL A 258 0.20 -12.08 -8.98
CA VAL A 258 -0.37 -13.36 -9.38
C VAL A 258 -0.29 -14.40 -8.27
N THR A 259 -0.14 -13.93 -7.01
CA THR A 259 0.01 -14.77 -5.84
C THR A 259 -1.09 -15.82 -5.72
N ASP A 260 -2.33 -15.43 -5.93
CA ASP A 260 -3.48 -16.31 -5.80
C ASP A 260 -3.79 -17.13 -7.07
N HIS A 261 -3.07 -16.87 -8.17
CA HIS A 261 -3.26 -17.62 -9.45
C HIS A 261 -2.47 -18.92 -9.49
N PHE A 262 -1.41 -19.06 -8.68
CA PHE A 262 -0.52 -20.20 -8.73
C PHE A 262 -0.36 -20.87 -7.36
N SER A 263 -0.58 -22.19 -7.33
CA SER A 263 -0.08 -23.03 -6.25
C SER A 263 1.37 -23.40 -6.53
N THR A 264 2.20 -23.33 -5.52
CA THR A 264 3.64 -23.64 -5.64
C THR A 264 4.00 -24.79 -4.70
N ILE A 265 4.49 -25.88 -5.28
CA ILE A 265 4.99 -27.03 -4.53
C ILE A 265 6.49 -27.11 -4.71
N SER A 266 7.22 -27.09 -3.61
CA SER A 266 8.66 -27.35 -3.61
C SER A 266 8.89 -28.82 -3.32
N ILE A 267 9.66 -29.48 -4.17
CA ILE A 267 10.10 -30.88 -3.99
C ILE A 267 11.62 -30.84 -3.85
N CYS A 268 12.15 -31.40 -2.78
CA CYS A 268 13.59 -31.34 -2.49
C CYS A 268 14.06 -32.63 -1.83
N GLY A 269 15.35 -32.90 -1.98
CA GLY A 269 16.02 -34.06 -1.40
C GLY A 269 16.77 -34.87 -2.43
N PRO A 270 17.65 -35.81 -2.02
CA PRO A 270 18.49 -36.56 -2.93
C PRO A 270 17.72 -37.48 -3.89
N ASN A 271 16.47 -37.83 -3.57
CA ASN A 271 15.60 -38.67 -4.39
C ASN A 271 14.43 -37.85 -5.06
N SER A 272 14.55 -36.51 -5.16
CA SER A 272 13.56 -35.65 -5.77
C SER A 272 13.61 -35.58 -7.28
#